data_3cf8679a9eca99366dd32ab9f705c07a
#
_entry.id   3cf8679a9eca99366dd32ab9f705c07a
#
_cell.length_a   1.000
_cell.length_b   1.000
_cell.length_c   1.000
_cell.angle_alpha   90.00
_cell.angle_beta   90.00
_cell.angle_gamma   90.00
#
_symmetry.space_group_name_H-M   'P 1'
#
loop_
_entity.id
_entity.type
_entity.pdbx_description
1 polymer ?
#
loop_
_entity_poly.entity_id
_entity_poly.type
_entity_poly.pdbx_seq_one_letter_code
_entity_poly.pdbx_strand_id
1 'polypeptide(L)'
;MSGSRLAACFCLALCLAAGSGRAADYSFDLDEFEKKRFTWGGFLEARGEHFDLNGDGALAILNQYHEPRAELNRFTGGLQLDGRFQQGITTLNWLIKGWAAQDEIGSADDIDLYTGYASIKASPRLTLDLGKKTFKWGKGYAWNPVAFLDRPKNPDDPEEALEGFIGAGADLVRSMDGPLRTLALTGVVLPVWEGGNEDFGAADNVNLGAKLYLLLLDTDIDFLLYTGNSRSARFGFDFSKNLAPNFEIHGELAHTPAQQQMVLAESGPLTAREVSDTSTLVGLRYLTEREVTAIVEYYHNGDGYTEEELSRFYQAVAEGYDHYLAGGGDTLLHRAANYSQSGYGRPQVGRNYLYARLTAKEPQDILYFTPAITAIVQLGDQSFSLTPELIYTGFTNFELRARFTWLQGSTETEYGEKLNESRAELRLRWFF
;
A
#
# COMPACT_ATOMS: atom_id res chain seq x y z
N MET A 1 5.75 27.80 15.59
CA MET A 1 4.59 28.17 16.46
C MET A 1 3.25 27.67 15.90
N SER A 2 3.22 26.70 14.97
CA SER A 2 1.97 26.18 14.38
C SER A 2 1.47 24.86 15.02
N GLY A 3 2.36 24.07 15.62
CA GLY A 3 2.00 22.75 16.18
C GLY A 3 1.04 22.75 17.38
N SER A 4 0.99 23.85 18.14
CA SER A 4 0.11 23.91 19.34
C SER A 4 -1.39 24.12 19.01
N ARG A 5 -1.72 24.56 17.81
CA ARG A 5 -3.11 24.83 17.43
C ARG A 5 -3.84 23.58 16.89
N LEU A 6 -3.14 22.66 16.22
CA LEU A 6 -3.71 21.39 15.78
C LEU A 6 -3.95 20.42 16.94
N ALA A 7 -3.03 20.32 17.89
CA ALA A 7 -3.22 19.52 19.10
C ALA A 7 -4.42 20.00 19.95
N ALA A 8 -4.67 21.33 20.01
CA ALA A 8 -5.82 21.88 20.69
C ALA A 8 -7.14 21.61 19.97
N CYS A 9 -7.17 21.57 18.63
CA CYS A 9 -8.36 21.19 17.87
C CYS A 9 -8.69 19.70 18.01
N PHE A 10 -7.68 18.82 18.11
CA PHE A 10 -7.86 17.39 18.30
C PHE A 10 -8.46 17.05 19.66
N CYS A 11 -8.00 17.71 20.73
CA CYS A 11 -8.59 17.57 22.08
C CYS A 11 -10.03 18.12 22.18
N LEU A 12 -10.38 19.18 21.41
CA LEU A 12 -11.73 19.74 21.41
C LEU A 12 -12.72 18.85 20.68
N ALA A 13 -12.31 18.12 19.63
CA ALA A 13 -13.15 17.18 18.89
C ALA A 13 -13.52 15.95 19.74
N LEU A 14 -12.61 15.46 20.60
CA LEU A 14 -12.91 14.37 21.53
C LEU A 14 -13.93 14.73 22.63
N CYS A 15 -13.99 16.01 23.04
CA CYS A 15 -14.94 16.46 24.09
C CYS A 15 -16.38 16.66 23.58
N LEU A 16 -16.60 16.82 22.27
CA LEU A 16 -17.93 17.03 21.70
C LEU A 16 -18.69 15.74 21.36
N ALA A 17 -18.03 14.57 21.41
CA ALA A 17 -18.61 13.28 21.05
C ALA A 17 -19.32 12.53 22.21
N ALA A 18 -19.31 13.07 23.44
CA ALA A 18 -20.03 12.47 24.59
C ALA A 18 -21.51 12.84 24.60
N GLY A 19 -22.22 12.59 23.51
CA GLY A 19 -23.65 12.74 23.37
C GLY A 19 -24.37 11.43 23.69
N SER A 20 -25.23 11.49 24.76
CA SER A 20 -26.08 10.46 25.33
C SER A 20 -26.75 9.54 24.28
N GLY A 21 -26.37 8.25 24.27
CA GLY A 21 -27.10 7.20 23.58
C GLY A 21 -28.49 7.00 24.17
N ARG A 22 -29.54 7.33 23.42
CA ARG A 22 -30.90 6.88 23.67
C ARG A 22 -31.11 5.56 22.93
N ALA A 23 -31.63 4.56 23.64
CA ALA A 23 -32.12 3.33 23.04
C ALA A 23 -33.18 3.69 21.98
N ALA A 24 -32.98 3.29 20.73
CA ALA A 24 -33.94 3.50 19.66
C ALA A 24 -35.07 2.47 19.79
N ASP A 25 -36.31 2.96 19.80
CA ASP A 25 -37.53 2.15 19.67
C ASP A 25 -37.54 1.56 18.25
N TYR A 26 -37.68 0.24 18.12
CA TYR A 26 -37.80 -0.46 16.84
C TYR A 26 -39.15 -0.16 16.18
N SER A 27 -39.27 0.96 15.52
CA SER A 27 -40.35 1.21 14.56
C SER A 27 -39.82 0.97 13.16
N PHE A 28 -40.50 0.16 12.36
CA PHE A 28 -40.17 -0.11 10.94
C PHE A 28 -40.46 1.18 10.15
N ASP A 29 -39.41 1.92 9.84
CA ASP A 29 -39.49 3.17 9.10
C ASP A 29 -39.27 2.90 7.60
N LEU A 30 -40.27 3.17 6.78
CA LEU A 30 -40.20 3.04 5.31
C LEU A 30 -39.14 3.98 4.70
N ASP A 31 -38.79 5.08 5.36
CA ASP A 31 -37.77 6.03 4.94
C ASP A 31 -36.35 5.44 5.03
N GLU A 32 -36.17 4.39 5.80
CA GLU A 32 -34.88 3.65 5.90
C GLU A 32 -34.53 2.87 4.61
N PHE A 33 -35.53 2.59 3.76
CA PHE A 33 -35.34 1.95 2.45
C PHE A 33 -35.11 2.94 1.30
N GLU A 34 -35.36 4.23 1.47
CA GLU A 34 -34.91 5.22 0.51
C GLU A 34 -33.41 5.32 0.53
N LYS A 35 -32.74 4.98 -0.59
CA LYS A 35 -31.29 5.14 -0.75
C LYS A 35 -30.91 6.57 -0.40
N LYS A 36 -30.31 6.78 0.78
CA LYS A 36 -29.82 8.07 1.20
C LYS A 36 -28.97 8.68 0.09
N ARG A 37 -29.35 9.85 -0.42
CA ARG A 37 -28.62 10.56 -1.49
C ARG A 37 -27.23 10.98 -1.04
N PHE A 38 -27.06 11.17 0.26
CA PHE A 38 -25.82 11.55 0.90
C PHE A 38 -25.50 10.55 2.02
N THR A 39 -24.31 9.95 1.94
CA THR A 39 -23.73 9.11 2.97
C THR A 39 -22.32 9.58 3.25
N TRP A 40 -21.95 9.63 4.50
CA TRP A 40 -20.61 9.96 4.94
C TRP A 40 -20.28 9.18 6.21
N GLY A 41 -18.99 9.01 6.46
CA GLY A 41 -18.46 8.35 7.63
C GLY A 41 -16.96 8.55 7.70
N GLY A 42 -16.33 7.84 8.61
CA GLY A 42 -14.89 7.93 8.76
C GLY A 42 -14.47 7.39 10.11
N PHE A 43 -13.23 7.69 10.46
CA PHE A 43 -12.69 7.37 11.77
C PHE A 43 -11.67 8.41 12.24
N LEU A 44 -11.53 8.51 13.55
CA LEU A 44 -10.37 9.10 14.21
C LEU A 44 -9.43 7.96 14.63
N GLU A 45 -8.14 8.16 14.45
CA GLU A 45 -7.09 7.22 14.82
C GLU A 45 -6.12 7.84 15.83
N ALA A 46 -5.76 7.07 16.86
CA ALA A 46 -4.63 7.32 17.71
C ALA A 46 -3.68 6.12 17.62
N ARG A 47 -2.40 6.34 17.33
CA ARG A 47 -1.40 5.30 17.16
C ARG A 47 -0.13 5.66 17.91
N GLY A 48 0.32 4.73 18.75
CA GLY A 48 1.61 4.78 19.42
C GLY A 48 2.52 3.71 18.83
N GLU A 49 3.75 4.07 18.52
CA GLU A 49 4.77 3.19 17.94
C GLU A 49 6.07 3.30 18.72
N HIS A 50 6.71 2.17 18.96
CA HIS A 50 8.06 2.06 19.50
C HIS A 50 8.91 1.28 18.50
N PHE A 51 10.08 1.83 18.16
CA PHE A 51 11.04 1.25 17.23
C PHE A 51 12.34 0.97 17.97
N ASP A 52 12.83 -0.27 17.91
CA ASP A 52 14.21 -0.59 18.18
C ASP A 52 15.00 -0.35 16.88
N LEU A 53 15.91 0.61 16.89
CA LEU A 53 16.64 1.02 15.68
C LEU A 53 17.87 0.15 15.47
N ASN A 54 18.14 -0.19 14.20
CA ASN A 54 19.28 -0.99 13.80
C ASN A 54 20.53 -0.09 13.61
N GLY A 55 21.32 0.08 14.67
CA GLY A 55 22.48 0.99 14.63
C GLY A 55 23.54 0.67 13.56
N ASP A 56 23.62 -0.60 13.14
CA ASP A 56 24.59 -1.10 12.16
C ASP A 56 24.02 -1.24 10.75
N GLY A 57 22.70 -1.14 10.59
CA GLY A 57 22.03 -1.28 9.30
C GLY A 57 22.30 -0.10 8.37
N ALA A 58 22.54 -0.35 7.11
CA ALA A 58 22.86 0.66 6.10
C ALA A 58 21.81 1.78 6.01
N LEU A 59 20.51 1.43 6.04
CA LEU A 59 19.45 2.45 5.99
C LEU A 59 19.35 3.25 7.30
N ALA A 60 19.71 2.68 8.45
CA ALA A 60 19.79 3.40 9.71
C ALA A 60 20.98 4.36 9.71
N ILE A 61 22.15 3.90 9.28
CA ILE A 61 23.34 4.73 9.13
C ILE A 61 23.03 5.96 8.26
N LEU A 62 22.47 5.75 7.06
CA LEU A 62 22.15 6.87 6.15
C LEU A 62 21.17 7.88 6.73
N ASN A 63 20.28 7.45 7.63
CA ASN A 63 19.27 8.33 8.23
C ASN A 63 19.74 9.04 9.50
N GLN A 64 20.72 8.48 10.25
CA GLN A 64 21.02 8.99 11.60
C GLN A 64 22.50 9.00 11.96
N TYR A 65 23.46 8.92 11.01
CA TYR A 65 24.90 8.88 11.31
C TYR A 65 25.41 10.12 12.08
N HIS A 66 24.70 11.26 12.02
CA HIS A 66 25.03 12.47 12.80
C HIS A 66 24.61 12.37 14.28
N GLU A 67 23.45 11.75 14.55
CA GLU A 67 22.87 11.55 15.88
C GLU A 67 22.32 10.13 16.01
N PRO A 68 23.20 9.11 16.17
CA PRO A 68 22.78 7.72 16.31
C PRO A 68 21.86 7.53 17.52
N ARG A 69 20.75 6.83 17.32
CA ARG A 69 19.76 6.49 18.35
C ARG A 69 19.56 4.98 18.36
N ALA A 70 19.29 4.43 19.55
CA ALA A 70 18.96 3.02 19.69
C ALA A 70 17.46 2.76 19.58
N GLU A 71 16.64 3.74 19.90
CA GLU A 71 15.18 3.64 19.92
C GLU A 71 14.51 4.92 19.46
N LEU A 72 13.28 4.82 19.00
CA LEU A 72 12.44 5.95 18.62
C LEU A 72 10.99 5.67 19.04
N ASN A 73 10.35 6.63 19.70
CA ASN A 73 8.93 6.58 20.02
C ASN A 73 8.17 7.58 19.15
N ARG A 74 7.09 7.14 18.52
CA ARG A 74 6.23 7.99 17.69
C ARG A 74 4.79 7.91 18.14
N PHE A 75 4.15 9.04 18.24
CA PHE A 75 2.72 9.15 18.42
C PHE A 75 2.10 9.81 17.20
N THR A 76 1.06 9.19 16.63
CA THR A 76 0.35 9.68 15.44
C THR A 76 -1.14 9.80 15.74
N GLY A 77 -1.72 10.98 15.48
CA GLY A 77 -3.15 11.19 15.38
C GLY A 77 -3.57 11.20 13.92
N GLY A 78 -4.66 10.51 13.57
CA GLY A 78 -5.16 10.42 12.20
C GLY A 78 -6.66 10.72 12.12
N LEU A 79 -7.10 11.21 10.95
CA LEU A 79 -8.49 11.41 10.58
C LEU A 79 -8.69 10.83 9.18
N GLN A 80 -9.72 10.02 9.00
CA GLN A 80 -10.24 9.67 7.68
C GLN A 80 -11.69 10.09 7.59
N LEU A 81 -12.04 10.78 6.51
CA LEU A 81 -13.41 11.13 6.14
C LEU A 81 -13.68 10.62 4.74
N ASP A 82 -14.72 9.84 4.57
CA ASP A 82 -15.19 9.40 3.28
C ASP A 82 -16.67 9.68 3.09
N GLY A 83 -17.09 9.77 1.85
CA GLY A 83 -18.48 10.02 1.58
C GLY A 83 -18.86 9.88 0.13
N ARG A 84 -20.18 9.87 -0.05
CA ARG A 84 -20.82 9.71 -1.34
C ARG A 84 -22.06 10.58 -1.42
N PHE A 85 -22.21 11.29 -2.54
CA PHE A 85 -23.42 12.04 -2.88
C PHE A 85 -23.94 11.60 -4.24
N GLN A 86 -25.20 11.13 -4.30
CA GLN A 86 -25.82 10.62 -5.52
C GLN A 86 -26.96 11.56 -5.97
N GLN A 87 -26.89 12.02 -7.23
CA GLN A 87 -27.94 12.80 -7.87
C GLN A 87 -28.18 12.31 -9.30
N GLY A 88 -29.33 11.70 -9.53
CA GLY A 88 -29.67 11.12 -10.84
C GLY A 88 -28.67 10.03 -11.25
N ILE A 89 -28.04 10.23 -12.41
CA ILE A 89 -27.03 9.30 -12.98
C ILE A 89 -25.62 9.56 -12.45
N THR A 90 -25.40 10.63 -11.69
CA THR A 90 -24.09 11.06 -11.20
C THR A 90 -23.93 10.72 -9.71
N THR A 91 -22.76 10.19 -9.37
CA THR A 91 -22.32 9.95 -7.99
C THR A 91 -21.00 10.66 -7.77
N LEU A 92 -20.91 11.52 -6.78
CA LEU A 92 -19.66 12.09 -6.28
C LEU A 92 -19.15 11.20 -5.15
N ASN A 93 -17.88 10.82 -5.21
CA ASN A 93 -17.22 10.03 -4.18
C ASN A 93 -15.98 10.79 -3.70
N TRP A 94 -15.70 10.76 -2.40
CA TRP A 94 -14.49 11.37 -1.83
C TRP A 94 -13.96 10.57 -0.65
N LEU A 95 -12.67 10.67 -0.44
CA LEU A 95 -11.96 10.18 0.73
C LEU A 95 -10.82 11.16 1.03
N ILE A 96 -10.85 11.72 2.24
CA ILE A 96 -9.83 12.65 2.74
C ILE A 96 -9.13 11.94 3.90
N LYS A 97 -7.81 11.98 3.93
CA LYS A 97 -7.00 11.57 5.08
C LYS A 97 -6.16 12.73 5.57
N GLY A 98 -6.06 12.85 6.89
CA GLY A 98 -5.13 13.76 7.55
C GLY A 98 -4.46 13.05 8.70
N TRP A 99 -3.21 13.39 8.97
CA TRP A 99 -2.46 12.87 10.10
C TRP A 99 -1.50 13.91 10.66
N ALA A 100 -1.18 13.77 11.94
CA ALA A 100 -0.13 14.51 12.59
C ALA A 100 0.66 13.54 13.48
N ALA A 101 1.97 13.55 13.34
CA ALA A 101 2.89 12.69 14.07
C ALA A 101 3.90 13.53 14.85
N GLN A 102 4.30 13.01 16.01
CA GLN A 102 5.34 13.57 16.88
C GLN A 102 6.25 12.44 17.33
N ASP A 103 7.56 12.62 17.18
CA ASP A 103 8.59 11.74 17.73
C ASP A 103 9.72 12.57 18.35
N GLU A 104 10.81 11.93 18.80
CA GLU A 104 11.97 12.59 19.41
C GLU A 104 12.81 13.40 18.39
N ILE A 105 12.60 13.21 17.09
CA ILE A 105 13.30 13.95 16.03
C ILE A 105 12.55 15.23 15.69
N GLY A 106 11.21 15.17 15.68
CA GLY A 106 10.38 16.32 15.33
C GLY A 106 8.91 16.01 15.19
N SER A 107 8.20 16.91 14.51
CA SER A 107 6.79 16.76 14.19
C SER A 107 6.57 16.89 12.68
N ALA A 108 5.63 16.10 12.16
CA ALA A 108 5.18 16.17 10.78
C ALA A 108 3.66 16.02 10.74
N ASP A 109 3.03 16.70 9.80
CA ASP A 109 1.59 16.59 9.56
C ASP A 109 1.30 16.73 8.07
N ASP A 110 0.19 16.12 7.64
CA ASP A 110 -0.29 16.20 6.27
C ASP A 110 -1.80 16.00 6.20
N ILE A 111 -2.43 16.54 5.16
CA ILE A 111 -3.85 16.35 4.84
C ILE A 111 -4.04 16.31 3.34
N ASP A 112 -4.55 15.18 2.84
CA ASP A 112 -4.73 14.93 1.42
C ASP A 112 -6.11 14.45 1.04
N LEU A 113 -6.54 14.85 -0.17
CA LEU A 113 -7.66 14.24 -0.86
C LEU A 113 -7.19 12.95 -1.53
N TYR A 114 -7.40 11.79 -0.88
CA TYR A 114 -7.01 10.48 -1.39
C TYR A 114 -7.79 10.07 -2.63
N THR A 115 -9.12 10.30 -2.63
CA THR A 115 -9.97 10.17 -3.82
C THR A 115 -10.99 11.30 -3.85
N GLY A 116 -11.32 11.76 -5.06
CA GLY A 116 -12.31 12.81 -5.29
C GLY A 116 -12.73 12.76 -6.74
N TYR A 117 -13.82 12.01 -7.06
CA TYR A 117 -14.24 11.82 -8.44
C TYR A 117 -15.74 11.77 -8.61
N ALA A 118 -16.19 12.18 -9.80
CA ALA A 118 -17.55 12.01 -10.26
C ALA A 118 -17.66 10.73 -11.09
N SER A 119 -18.62 9.87 -10.75
CA SER A 119 -18.99 8.68 -11.52
C SER A 119 -20.34 8.91 -12.19
N ILE A 120 -20.40 8.89 -13.52
CA ILE A 120 -21.56 9.17 -14.34
C ILE A 120 -22.01 7.90 -15.03
N LYS A 121 -23.15 7.35 -14.64
CA LYS A 121 -23.75 6.18 -15.25
C LYS A 121 -24.53 6.56 -16.51
N ALA A 122 -23.81 6.81 -17.62
CA ALA A 122 -24.37 7.30 -18.88
C ALA A 122 -25.38 6.31 -19.51
N SER A 123 -25.18 4.98 -19.26
CA SER A 123 -26.14 3.94 -19.62
C SER A 123 -25.97 2.73 -18.68
N PRO A 124 -26.84 1.70 -18.76
CA PRO A 124 -26.63 0.46 -18.00
C PRO A 124 -25.30 -0.27 -18.29
N ARG A 125 -24.66 0.07 -19.42
CA ARG A 125 -23.40 -0.55 -19.87
C ARG A 125 -22.19 0.38 -19.79
N LEU A 126 -22.39 1.69 -19.70
CA LEU A 126 -21.32 2.69 -19.78
C LEU A 126 -21.29 3.55 -18.51
N THR A 127 -20.17 3.52 -17.83
CA THR A 127 -19.85 4.42 -16.70
C THR A 127 -18.63 5.25 -17.06
N LEU A 128 -18.69 6.54 -16.76
CA LEU A 128 -17.58 7.49 -16.93
C LEU A 128 -17.15 8.00 -15.56
N ASP A 129 -15.87 8.00 -15.27
CA ASP A 129 -15.29 8.51 -14.03
C ASP A 129 -14.34 9.67 -14.35
N LEU A 130 -14.44 10.76 -13.57
CA LEU A 130 -13.62 11.97 -13.72
C LEU A 130 -13.14 12.45 -12.36
N GLY A 131 -11.84 12.60 -12.18
CA GLY A 131 -11.21 13.12 -10.96
C GLY A 131 -10.12 12.20 -10.42
N LYS A 132 -9.80 12.36 -9.12
CA LYS A 132 -8.76 11.62 -8.42
C LYS A 132 -9.31 10.27 -7.95
N LYS A 133 -8.82 9.16 -8.54
CA LYS A 133 -9.38 7.82 -8.33
C LYS A 133 -8.29 6.75 -8.28
N THR A 134 -8.49 5.68 -7.49
CA THR A 134 -7.76 4.42 -7.58
C THR A 134 -8.48 3.47 -8.54
N PHE A 135 -7.72 2.78 -9.41
CA PHE A 135 -8.30 1.86 -10.42
C PHE A 135 -8.39 0.42 -9.92
N LYS A 136 -7.57 0.07 -8.91
CA LYS A 136 -7.54 -1.24 -8.23
C LYS A 136 -7.34 -2.40 -9.21
N TRP A 137 -6.34 -2.26 -10.09
CA TRP A 137 -5.95 -3.34 -10.99
C TRP A 137 -5.12 -4.38 -10.25
N GLY A 138 -5.25 -5.65 -10.66
CA GLY A 138 -4.56 -6.79 -10.05
C GLY A 138 -5.41 -7.57 -9.04
N LYS A 139 -5.01 -8.81 -8.78
CA LYS A 139 -5.68 -9.80 -7.93
C LYS A 139 -4.88 -10.14 -6.67
N GLY A 140 -3.58 -9.83 -6.64
CA GLY A 140 -2.70 -10.11 -5.52
C GLY A 140 -3.13 -9.40 -4.25
N TYR A 141 -2.90 -10.03 -3.11
CA TYR A 141 -3.21 -9.48 -1.81
C TYR A 141 -2.12 -8.52 -1.33
N ALA A 142 -0.86 -9.00 -1.24
CA ALA A 142 0.26 -8.19 -0.75
C ALA A 142 0.85 -7.29 -1.84
N TRP A 143 0.94 -7.76 -3.08
CA TRP A 143 1.48 -7.02 -4.22
C TRP A 143 0.54 -7.07 -5.41
N ASN A 144 0.65 -6.09 -6.31
CA ASN A 144 -0.08 -6.06 -7.56
C ASN A 144 0.85 -5.56 -8.69
N PRO A 145 1.68 -6.40 -9.29
CA PRO A 145 2.58 -5.99 -10.37
C PRO A 145 1.87 -5.39 -11.59
N VAL A 146 0.61 -5.76 -11.83
CA VAL A 146 -0.20 -5.20 -12.95
C VAL A 146 -0.94 -3.91 -12.61
N ALA A 147 -0.81 -3.38 -11.40
CA ALA A 147 -1.46 -2.13 -10.96
C ALA A 147 -0.77 -0.88 -11.57
N PHE A 148 -0.72 -0.79 -12.90
CA PHE A 148 0.05 0.22 -13.64
C PHE A 148 -0.37 1.66 -13.37
N LEU A 149 -1.62 1.87 -12.97
CA LEU A 149 -2.25 3.18 -12.73
C LEU A 149 -2.55 3.47 -11.26
N ASP A 150 -2.09 2.60 -10.36
CA ASP A 150 -2.24 2.78 -8.92
C ASP A 150 -0.86 2.93 -8.24
N ARG A 151 -0.84 3.44 -7.02
CA ARG A 151 0.32 3.37 -6.15
C ARG A 151 0.56 1.93 -5.68
N PRO A 152 1.80 1.52 -5.41
CA PRO A 152 2.10 0.19 -4.90
C PRO A 152 1.45 -0.01 -3.51
N LYS A 153 0.99 -1.21 -3.24
CA LYS A 153 0.52 -1.60 -1.91
C LYS A 153 1.67 -1.67 -0.91
N ASN A 154 1.33 -1.42 0.34
CA ASN A 154 2.20 -1.76 1.46
C ASN A 154 1.92 -3.21 1.89
N PRO A 155 2.83 -4.16 1.70
CA PRO A 155 2.59 -5.56 2.07
C PRO A 155 2.48 -5.78 3.58
N ASP A 156 2.93 -4.83 4.41
CA ASP A 156 2.73 -4.85 5.87
C ASP A 156 1.29 -4.46 6.27
N ASP A 157 0.58 -3.66 5.46
CA ASP A 157 -0.84 -3.29 5.64
C ASP A 157 -1.55 -3.21 4.28
N PRO A 158 -1.77 -4.34 3.57
CA PRO A 158 -2.29 -4.36 2.19
C PRO A 158 -3.72 -3.83 2.03
N GLU A 159 -4.44 -3.69 3.14
CA GLU A 159 -5.81 -3.17 3.19
C GLU A 159 -5.86 -1.65 3.36
N GLU A 160 -4.72 -1.01 3.57
CA GLU A 160 -4.65 0.45 3.68
C GLU A 160 -5.13 1.11 2.37
N ALA A 161 -5.97 2.16 2.53
CA ALA A 161 -6.46 2.89 1.37
C ALA A 161 -5.30 3.63 0.68
N LEU A 162 -5.16 3.41 -0.62
CA LEU A 162 -4.20 4.09 -1.47
C LEU A 162 -4.76 5.42 -1.97
N GLU A 163 -3.91 6.40 -2.09
CA GLU A 163 -4.20 7.64 -2.77
C GLU A 163 -4.28 7.41 -4.29
N GLY A 164 -5.33 7.96 -4.92
CA GLY A 164 -5.55 7.83 -6.36
C GLY A 164 -4.76 8.84 -7.18
N PHE A 165 -4.83 8.69 -8.50
CA PHE A 165 -4.35 9.67 -9.48
C PHE A 165 -5.50 10.40 -10.14
N ILE A 166 -5.26 11.64 -10.57
CA ILE A 166 -6.23 12.46 -11.30
C ILE A 166 -6.29 11.98 -12.75
N GLY A 167 -7.49 11.64 -13.22
CA GLY A 167 -7.66 11.14 -14.57
C GLY A 167 -9.13 11.05 -14.99
N ALA A 168 -9.33 10.50 -16.16
CA ALA A 168 -10.64 10.17 -16.71
C ALA A 168 -10.69 8.70 -17.08
N GLY A 169 -11.74 8.00 -16.68
CA GLY A 169 -11.98 6.59 -16.97
C GLY A 169 -13.31 6.36 -17.67
N ALA A 170 -13.38 5.33 -18.49
CA ALA A 170 -14.61 4.86 -19.11
C ALA A 170 -14.67 3.32 -19.00
N ASP A 171 -15.75 2.82 -18.40
CA ASP A 171 -16.03 1.39 -18.26
C ASP A 171 -17.21 0.99 -19.11
N LEU A 172 -16.98 0.09 -20.08
CA LEU A 172 -18.02 -0.50 -20.92
C LEU A 172 -18.20 -1.97 -20.55
N VAL A 173 -19.35 -2.34 -20.01
CA VAL A 173 -19.64 -3.70 -19.52
C VAL A 173 -20.76 -4.33 -20.35
N ARG A 174 -20.55 -5.58 -20.73
CA ARG A 174 -21.56 -6.40 -21.42
C ARG A 174 -21.70 -7.76 -20.73
N SER A 175 -22.89 -8.06 -20.24
CA SER A 175 -23.25 -9.40 -19.77
C SER A 175 -23.71 -10.24 -20.94
N MET A 176 -23.39 -11.53 -20.91
CA MET A 176 -23.70 -12.51 -21.94
C MET A 176 -24.15 -13.82 -21.31
N ASP A 177 -24.86 -14.62 -22.09
CA ASP A 177 -25.22 -16.00 -21.73
C ASP A 177 -24.12 -16.97 -22.18
N GLY A 178 -23.93 -18.06 -21.43
CA GLY A 178 -22.98 -19.10 -21.78
C GLY A 178 -21.65 -19.05 -20.98
N PRO A 179 -20.59 -19.69 -21.51
CA PRO A 179 -19.31 -19.81 -20.80
C PRO A 179 -18.61 -18.46 -20.50
N LEU A 180 -18.72 -17.50 -21.42
CA LEU A 180 -18.28 -16.11 -21.24
C LEU A 180 -19.47 -15.30 -20.71
N ARG A 181 -19.50 -15.04 -19.40
CA ARG A 181 -20.62 -14.37 -18.73
C ARG A 181 -20.54 -12.85 -18.79
N THR A 182 -19.31 -12.32 -18.73
CA THR A 182 -19.09 -10.87 -18.74
C THR A 182 -17.87 -10.54 -19.58
N LEU A 183 -18.03 -9.50 -20.38
CA LEU A 183 -16.95 -8.82 -21.09
C LEU A 183 -16.99 -7.36 -20.64
N ALA A 184 -15.85 -6.81 -20.18
CA ALA A 184 -15.74 -5.39 -19.88
C ALA A 184 -14.46 -4.81 -20.49
N LEU A 185 -14.56 -3.56 -20.93
CA LEU A 185 -13.43 -2.77 -21.41
C LEU A 185 -13.35 -1.48 -20.61
N THR A 186 -12.24 -1.29 -19.92
CA THR A 186 -11.91 -0.05 -19.22
C THR A 186 -10.84 0.70 -20.00
N GLY A 187 -11.07 1.97 -20.28
CA GLY A 187 -10.08 2.89 -20.83
C GLY A 187 -9.82 4.02 -19.84
N VAL A 188 -8.55 4.42 -19.67
CA VAL A 188 -8.14 5.47 -18.73
C VAL A 188 -7.20 6.44 -19.43
N VAL A 189 -7.40 7.73 -19.18
CA VAL A 189 -6.50 8.83 -19.54
C VAL A 189 -5.99 9.46 -18.26
N LEU A 190 -4.66 9.48 -18.07
CA LEU A 190 -3.99 9.99 -16.89
C LEU A 190 -2.94 11.03 -17.30
N PRO A 191 -3.25 12.32 -17.19
CA PRO A 191 -2.28 13.38 -17.44
C PRO A 191 -1.35 13.56 -16.23
N VAL A 192 -0.10 13.93 -16.49
CA VAL A 192 0.92 14.27 -15.49
C VAL A 192 1.44 15.67 -15.82
N TRP A 193 1.36 16.60 -14.88
CA TRP A 193 1.83 17.98 -15.04
C TRP A 193 2.41 18.50 -13.72
N GLU A 194 3.12 19.62 -13.73
CA GLU A 194 3.65 20.27 -12.52
C GLU A 194 2.48 20.64 -11.58
N GLY A 195 2.49 20.10 -10.34
CA GLY A 195 1.41 20.23 -9.35
C GLY A 195 0.29 19.19 -9.48
N GLY A 196 0.38 18.24 -10.43
CA GLY A 196 -0.63 17.18 -10.56
C GLY A 196 -0.07 15.85 -11.04
N ASN A 197 -0.27 14.79 -10.24
CA ASN A 197 0.24 13.43 -10.48
C ASN A 197 1.79 13.36 -10.61
N GLU A 198 2.55 14.25 -10.01
CA GLU A 198 4.02 14.34 -10.18
C GLU A 198 4.74 13.05 -9.79
N ASP A 199 4.27 12.36 -8.77
CA ASP A 199 4.80 11.09 -8.30
C ASP A 199 4.44 9.89 -9.20
N PHE A 200 3.56 10.10 -10.20
CA PHE A 200 3.30 9.08 -11.22
C PHE A 200 4.49 8.89 -12.15
N GLY A 201 5.21 9.93 -12.53
CA GLY A 201 6.36 9.86 -13.44
C GLY A 201 6.70 11.18 -14.11
N ALA A 202 7.37 11.14 -15.26
CA ALA A 202 7.79 12.36 -15.96
C ALA A 202 6.61 13.28 -16.29
N ALA A 203 6.72 14.56 -15.92
CA ALA A 203 5.71 15.59 -16.14
C ALA A 203 5.52 15.93 -17.63
N ASP A 204 4.49 16.74 -17.91
CA ASP A 204 4.09 17.22 -19.24
C ASP A 204 3.74 16.12 -20.23
N ASN A 205 3.16 15.03 -19.72
CA ASN A 205 2.77 13.86 -20.51
C ASN A 205 1.33 13.44 -20.25
N VAL A 206 0.74 12.81 -21.26
CA VAL A 206 -0.55 12.12 -21.15
C VAL A 206 -0.33 10.63 -21.30
N ASN A 207 -0.84 9.88 -20.35
CA ASN A 207 -0.71 8.44 -20.28
C ASN A 207 -2.06 7.77 -20.54
N LEU A 208 -2.02 6.59 -21.14
CA LEU A 208 -3.20 5.80 -21.47
C LEU A 208 -3.10 4.44 -20.81
N GLY A 209 -4.18 4.02 -20.17
CA GLY A 209 -4.36 2.67 -19.66
C GLY A 209 -5.55 1.98 -20.28
N ALA A 210 -5.48 0.70 -20.51
CA ALA A 210 -6.59 -0.12 -20.95
C ALA A 210 -6.62 -1.45 -20.22
N LYS A 211 -7.82 -1.93 -19.88
CA LYS A 211 -8.05 -3.24 -19.27
C LYS A 211 -9.22 -3.93 -19.98
N LEU A 212 -9.00 -5.14 -20.48
CA LEU A 212 -10.01 -6.03 -20.99
C LEU A 212 -10.26 -7.12 -19.94
N TYR A 213 -11.45 -7.12 -19.35
CA TYR A 213 -11.89 -8.10 -18.37
C TYR A 213 -12.82 -9.14 -19.00
N LEU A 214 -12.60 -10.41 -18.69
CA LEU A 214 -13.40 -11.55 -19.08
C LEU A 214 -13.79 -12.36 -17.84
N LEU A 215 -15.08 -12.64 -17.64
CA LEU A 215 -15.55 -13.70 -16.75
C LEU A 215 -15.83 -14.93 -17.60
N LEU A 216 -14.85 -15.83 -17.70
CA LEU A 216 -14.89 -17.02 -18.55
C LEU A 216 -14.79 -18.30 -17.70
N LEU A 217 -15.78 -19.17 -17.76
CA LEU A 217 -15.82 -20.45 -17.02
C LEU A 217 -15.57 -20.25 -15.51
N ASP A 218 -16.25 -19.26 -14.91
CA ASP A 218 -16.12 -18.83 -13.51
C ASP A 218 -14.67 -18.46 -13.13
N THR A 219 -13.92 -17.94 -14.08
CA THR A 219 -12.56 -17.42 -13.91
C THR A 219 -12.54 -15.96 -14.32
N ASP A 220 -12.10 -15.08 -13.45
CA ASP A 220 -11.78 -13.69 -13.75
C ASP A 220 -10.46 -13.65 -14.50
N ILE A 221 -10.42 -12.99 -15.65
CA ILE A 221 -9.22 -12.85 -16.49
C ILE A 221 -9.14 -11.41 -16.96
N ASP A 222 -8.00 -10.76 -16.73
CA ASP A 222 -7.72 -9.42 -17.20
C ASP A 222 -6.49 -9.38 -18.13
N PHE A 223 -6.58 -8.61 -19.20
CA PHE A 223 -5.46 -8.19 -20.03
C PHE A 223 -5.31 -6.68 -19.89
N LEU A 224 -4.10 -6.25 -19.57
CA LEU A 224 -3.82 -4.87 -19.21
C LEU A 224 -2.74 -4.27 -20.11
N LEU A 225 -2.90 -3.01 -20.43
CA LEU A 225 -1.95 -2.23 -21.21
C LEU A 225 -1.78 -0.85 -20.54
N TYR A 226 -0.56 -0.42 -20.46
CA TYR A 226 -0.21 0.96 -20.16
C TYR A 226 0.77 1.49 -21.23
N THR A 227 0.54 2.72 -21.69
CA THR A 227 1.42 3.43 -22.60
C THR A 227 1.41 4.93 -22.31
N GLY A 228 2.52 5.58 -22.50
CA GLY A 228 2.72 7.00 -22.26
C GLY A 228 4.21 7.32 -22.17
N ASN A 229 4.52 8.60 -21.90
CA ASN A 229 5.92 9.02 -21.79
C ASN A 229 6.33 9.31 -20.32
N SER A 230 5.41 9.23 -19.37
CA SER A 230 5.74 9.41 -17.95
C SER A 230 6.49 8.22 -17.36
N ARG A 231 6.19 7.00 -17.84
CA ARG A 231 6.84 5.73 -17.49
C ARG A 231 6.96 4.86 -18.74
N SER A 232 7.80 3.83 -18.69
CA SER A 232 7.90 2.81 -19.74
C SER A 232 6.57 2.09 -19.98
N ALA A 233 6.27 1.76 -21.24
CA ALA A 233 5.09 0.99 -21.60
C ALA A 233 5.09 -0.40 -20.92
N ARG A 234 3.92 -0.90 -20.54
CA ARG A 234 3.74 -2.15 -19.79
C ARG A 234 2.58 -2.96 -20.33
N PHE A 235 2.73 -4.28 -20.28
CA PHE A 235 1.70 -5.25 -20.60
C PHE A 235 1.43 -6.09 -19.35
N GLY A 236 0.18 -6.39 -19.08
CA GLY A 236 -0.22 -7.17 -17.93
C GLY A 236 -1.25 -8.24 -18.27
N PHE A 237 -1.22 -9.28 -17.49
CA PHE A 237 -2.21 -10.34 -17.46
C PHE A 237 -2.44 -10.73 -16.02
N ASP A 238 -3.70 -10.89 -15.63
CA ASP A 238 -4.03 -11.48 -14.34
C ASP A 238 -5.22 -12.43 -14.44
N PHE A 239 -5.33 -13.32 -13.47
CA PHE A 239 -6.49 -14.18 -13.30
C PHE A 239 -6.76 -14.45 -11.82
N SER A 240 -8.04 -14.74 -11.51
CA SER A 240 -8.47 -15.29 -10.23
C SER A 240 -9.56 -16.33 -10.45
N LYS A 241 -9.50 -17.46 -9.73
CA LYS A 241 -10.47 -18.54 -9.79
C LYS A 241 -10.70 -19.18 -8.44
N ASN A 242 -11.96 -19.31 -8.06
CA ASN A 242 -12.36 -20.18 -6.97
C ASN A 242 -12.41 -21.64 -7.46
N LEU A 243 -11.48 -22.48 -7.00
CA LEU A 243 -11.47 -23.93 -7.27
C LEU A 243 -12.49 -24.65 -6.39
N ALA A 244 -12.77 -24.10 -5.20
CA ALA A 244 -13.83 -24.48 -4.30
C ALA A 244 -14.39 -23.22 -3.62
N PRO A 245 -15.57 -23.26 -2.96
CA PRO A 245 -16.14 -22.08 -2.29
C PRO A 245 -15.22 -21.39 -1.28
N ASN A 246 -14.28 -22.14 -0.73
CA ASN A 246 -13.32 -21.71 0.29
C ASN A 246 -11.85 -21.76 -0.19
N PHE A 247 -11.60 -21.99 -1.47
CA PHE A 247 -10.25 -22.10 -2.03
C PHE A 247 -10.14 -21.35 -3.35
N GLU A 248 -9.36 -20.29 -3.36
CA GLU A 248 -9.05 -19.43 -4.49
C GLU A 248 -7.58 -19.56 -4.88
N ILE A 249 -7.33 -19.50 -6.18
CA ILE A 249 -6.00 -19.29 -6.77
C ILE A 249 -6.03 -18.03 -7.61
N HIS A 250 -4.93 -17.28 -7.61
CA HIS A 250 -4.76 -16.09 -8.43
C HIS A 250 -3.32 -15.97 -8.95
N GLY A 251 -3.15 -15.17 -9.98
CA GLY A 251 -1.82 -14.88 -10.51
C GLY A 251 -1.81 -13.63 -11.36
N GLU A 252 -0.64 -13.00 -11.43
CA GLU A 252 -0.38 -11.80 -12.20
C GLU A 252 0.94 -11.92 -12.95
N LEU A 253 1.00 -11.32 -14.12
CA LEU A 253 2.22 -11.16 -14.91
C LEU A 253 2.25 -9.74 -15.46
N ALA A 254 3.32 -9.02 -15.19
CA ALA A 254 3.59 -7.69 -15.73
C ALA A 254 4.90 -7.70 -16.49
N HIS A 255 4.91 -7.18 -17.71
CA HIS A 255 6.10 -7.11 -18.56
C HIS A 255 6.36 -5.67 -19.00
N THR A 256 7.59 -5.21 -18.77
CA THR A 256 8.11 -3.90 -19.17
C THR A 256 9.27 -4.12 -20.16
N PRO A 257 9.07 -3.89 -21.46
CA PRO A 257 10.09 -4.20 -22.49
C PRO A 257 11.39 -3.42 -22.32
N ALA A 258 11.31 -2.18 -21.83
CA ALA A 258 12.46 -1.30 -21.66
C ALA A 258 12.24 -0.41 -20.44
N GLN A 259 12.99 -0.64 -19.38
CA GLN A 259 12.98 0.15 -18.15
C GLN A 259 14.39 0.61 -17.82
N GLN A 260 14.52 1.87 -17.39
CA GLN A 260 15.80 2.37 -16.89
C GLN A 260 15.94 2.00 -15.42
N GLN A 261 16.97 1.25 -15.09
CA GLN A 261 17.34 0.89 -13.73
C GLN A 261 18.68 1.49 -13.38
N MET A 262 18.79 2.16 -12.23
CA MET A 262 20.06 2.70 -11.74
C MET A 262 20.81 1.62 -10.97
N VAL A 263 22.01 1.26 -11.40
CA VAL A 263 22.81 0.19 -10.80
C VAL A 263 24.19 0.73 -10.40
N LEU A 264 24.61 0.36 -9.19
CA LEU A 264 25.96 0.66 -8.70
C LEU A 264 26.95 -0.28 -9.39
N ALA A 265 27.79 0.30 -10.24
CA ALA A 265 28.83 -0.46 -10.96
C ALA A 265 29.94 -0.94 -10.00
N GLU A 266 30.64 -2.02 -10.33
CA GLU A 266 31.81 -2.51 -9.56
C GLU A 266 32.90 -1.46 -9.38
N SER A 267 33.00 -0.53 -10.34
CA SER A 267 33.95 0.60 -10.27
C SER A 267 33.48 1.76 -9.38
N GLY A 268 32.29 1.67 -8.77
CA GLY A 268 31.75 2.63 -7.79
C GLY A 268 30.76 3.69 -8.32
N PRO A 269 30.69 4.09 -9.60
CA PRO A 269 29.69 5.04 -10.06
C PRO A 269 28.32 4.40 -10.27
N LEU A 270 27.25 5.19 -10.03
CA LEU A 270 25.88 4.84 -10.39
C LEU A 270 25.71 4.97 -11.90
N THR A 271 25.23 3.92 -12.56
CA THR A 271 25.01 3.86 -14.00
C THR A 271 23.58 3.47 -14.34
N ALA A 272 23.02 4.11 -15.37
CA ALA A 272 21.73 3.70 -15.91
C ALA A 272 21.89 2.46 -16.81
N ARG A 273 21.08 1.43 -16.54
CA ARG A 273 21.00 0.21 -17.33
C ARG A 273 19.58 0.09 -17.88
N GLU A 274 19.42 -0.10 -19.17
CA GLU A 274 18.14 -0.48 -19.75
C GLU A 274 17.93 -1.99 -19.56
N VAL A 275 16.82 -2.35 -18.98
CA VAL A 275 16.44 -3.75 -18.72
C VAL A 275 15.05 -4.02 -19.27
N SER A 276 14.86 -5.24 -19.79
CA SER A 276 13.54 -5.80 -20.02
C SER A 276 13.17 -6.62 -18.80
N ASP A 277 12.13 -6.23 -18.10
CA ASP A 277 11.73 -6.90 -16.87
C ASP A 277 10.40 -7.62 -17.00
N THR A 278 10.21 -8.66 -16.19
CA THR A 278 8.94 -9.38 -16.05
C THR A 278 8.73 -9.70 -14.59
N SER A 279 7.72 -9.07 -14.01
CA SER A 279 7.28 -9.35 -12.65
C SER A 279 6.13 -10.34 -12.66
N THR A 280 6.15 -11.32 -11.75
CA THR A 280 5.11 -12.35 -11.65
C THR A 280 4.66 -12.55 -10.21
N LEU A 281 3.39 -12.80 -10.02
CA LEU A 281 2.80 -13.16 -8.74
C LEU A 281 1.93 -14.40 -8.92
N VAL A 282 2.06 -15.36 -8.01
CA VAL A 282 1.17 -16.51 -7.90
C VAL A 282 0.78 -16.67 -6.45
N GLY A 283 -0.52 -16.76 -6.20
CA GLY A 283 -1.05 -16.82 -4.85
C GLY A 283 -2.22 -17.77 -4.70
N LEU A 284 -2.48 -18.11 -3.46
CA LEU A 284 -3.64 -18.88 -3.03
C LEU A 284 -4.25 -18.28 -1.76
N ARG A 285 -5.57 -18.44 -1.63
CA ARG A 285 -6.32 -18.13 -0.42
C ARG A 285 -7.18 -19.32 -0.04
N TYR A 286 -7.07 -19.75 1.20
CA TYR A 286 -7.83 -20.88 1.74
C TYR A 286 -8.52 -20.51 3.05
N LEU A 287 -9.83 -20.74 3.15
CA LEU A 287 -10.60 -20.58 4.36
C LEU A 287 -10.96 -21.96 4.93
N THR A 288 -10.54 -22.22 6.16
CA THR A 288 -10.87 -23.46 6.87
C THR A 288 -12.29 -23.40 7.47
N GLU A 289 -12.84 -24.57 7.84
CA GLU A 289 -14.10 -24.66 8.58
C GLU A 289 -14.10 -23.98 9.96
N ARG A 290 -12.91 -23.72 10.51
CA ARG A 290 -12.71 -23.02 11.79
C ARG A 290 -12.49 -21.51 11.61
N GLU A 291 -12.89 -20.96 10.47
CA GLU A 291 -12.73 -19.54 10.13
C GLU A 291 -11.29 -19.04 10.18
N VAL A 292 -10.32 -19.93 9.89
CA VAL A 292 -8.93 -19.54 9.68
C VAL A 292 -8.71 -19.32 8.18
N THR A 293 -8.34 -18.09 7.82
CA THR A 293 -7.94 -17.73 6.45
C THR A 293 -6.42 -17.82 6.33
N ALA A 294 -5.93 -18.58 5.36
CA ALA A 294 -4.53 -18.61 4.96
C ALA A 294 -4.39 -17.95 3.57
N ILE A 295 -3.43 -17.04 3.44
CA ILE A 295 -3.02 -16.43 2.17
C ILE A 295 -1.53 -16.69 2.01
N VAL A 296 -1.13 -17.20 0.84
CA VAL A 296 0.28 -17.41 0.49
C VAL A 296 0.49 -16.88 -0.92
N GLU A 297 1.49 -16.02 -1.10
CA GLU A 297 1.86 -15.45 -2.40
C GLU A 297 3.38 -15.55 -2.61
N TYR A 298 3.77 -16.01 -3.78
CA TYR A 298 5.13 -15.86 -4.29
C TYR A 298 5.15 -14.69 -5.25
N TYR A 299 6.09 -13.76 -5.06
CA TYR A 299 6.30 -12.61 -5.91
C TYR A 299 7.72 -12.58 -6.45
N HIS A 300 7.84 -12.60 -7.78
CA HIS A 300 9.07 -12.27 -8.48
C HIS A 300 9.00 -10.81 -8.95
N ASN A 301 9.88 -9.99 -8.42
CA ASN A 301 10.04 -8.58 -8.77
C ASN A 301 11.08 -8.46 -9.88
N GLY A 302 10.64 -8.30 -11.13
CA GLY A 302 11.53 -8.21 -12.29
C GLY A 302 12.46 -7.00 -12.26
N ASP A 303 12.04 -5.90 -11.60
CA ASP A 303 12.83 -4.70 -11.38
C ASP A 303 13.66 -4.75 -10.07
N GLY A 304 13.71 -5.90 -9.40
CA GLY A 304 14.53 -6.11 -8.20
C GLY A 304 16.02 -6.16 -8.50
N TYR A 305 16.84 -5.76 -7.54
CA TYR A 305 18.28 -5.95 -7.58
C TYR A 305 18.67 -7.38 -7.20
N THR A 306 19.81 -7.84 -7.69
CA THR A 306 20.42 -9.10 -7.23
C THR A 306 21.04 -8.91 -5.84
N GLU A 307 21.32 -10.02 -5.16
CA GLU A 307 22.00 -10.01 -3.87
C GLU A 307 23.38 -9.32 -3.97
N GLU A 308 24.13 -9.55 -5.07
CA GLU A 308 25.43 -8.90 -5.29
C GLU A 308 25.30 -7.37 -5.53
N GLU A 309 24.24 -6.93 -6.22
CA GLU A 309 23.97 -5.50 -6.41
C GLU A 309 23.60 -4.82 -5.11
N LEU A 310 22.84 -5.51 -4.24
CA LEU A 310 22.48 -5.03 -2.90
C LEU A 310 23.68 -5.01 -1.96
N SER A 311 24.45 -6.08 -1.93
CA SER A 311 25.69 -6.17 -1.12
C SER A 311 26.64 -5.04 -1.44
N ARG A 312 26.87 -4.71 -2.74
CA ARG A 312 27.70 -3.55 -3.12
C ARG A 312 27.18 -2.22 -2.56
N PHE A 313 25.87 -2.03 -2.54
CA PHE A 313 25.29 -0.83 -1.96
C PHE A 313 25.51 -0.79 -0.44
N TYR A 314 25.25 -1.87 0.28
CA TYR A 314 25.45 -1.96 1.72
C TYR A 314 26.92 -1.78 2.11
N GLN A 315 27.83 -2.39 1.37
CA GLN A 315 29.28 -2.17 1.56
C GLN A 315 29.69 -0.73 1.33
N ALA A 316 29.14 -0.05 0.30
CA ALA A 316 29.44 1.36 0.05
C ALA A 316 28.97 2.28 1.21
N VAL A 317 27.85 1.93 1.88
CA VAL A 317 27.39 2.64 3.07
C VAL A 317 28.34 2.38 4.25
N ALA A 318 28.72 1.12 4.49
CA ALA A 318 29.62 0.74 5.58
C ALA A 318 31.00 1.41 5.43
N GLU A 319 31.61 1.37 4.23
CA GLU A 319 32.87 2.05 3.92
C GLU A 319 32.76 3.58 4.13
N GLY A 320 31.63 4.18 3.73
CA GLY A 320 31.35 5.60 3.95
C GLY A 320 31.25 5.95 5.42
N TYR A 321 30.66 5.08 6.23
CA TYR A 321 30.53 5.28 7.67
C TYR A 321 31.86 5.11 8.40
N ASP A 322 32.64 4.08 8.06
CA ASP A 322 34.00 3.89 8.60
C ASP A 322 34.90 5.08 8.30
N HIS A 323 34.84 5.61 7.07
CA HIS A 323 35.56 6.81 6.67
C HIS A 323 35.14 8.04 7.51
N TYR A 324 33.83 8.22 7.72
CA TYR A 324 33.28 9.29 8.54
C TYR A 324 33.76 9.20 10.01
N LEU A 325 33.69 8.00 10.61
CA LEU A 325 34.17 7.75 11.98
C LEU A 325 35.68 7.97 12.13
N ALA A 326 36.45 7.73 11.07
CA ALA A 326 37.90 8.03 11.04
C ALA A 326 38.22 9.54 10.85
N GLY A 327 37.21 10.41 10.77
CA GLY A 327 37.39 11.86 10.57
C GLY A 327 37.53 12.29 9.10
N GLY A 328 37.19 11.42 8.13
CA GLY A 328 37.31 11.66 6.70
C GLY A 328 36.18 12.46 6.05
N GLY A 329 35.18 12.94 6.85
CA GLY A 329 34.00 13.63 6.35
C GLY A 329 32.92 12.71 5.81
N ASP A 330 31.79 13.28 5.40
CA ASP A 330 30.53 12.57 5.07
C ASP A 330 30.21 12.46 3.57
N THR A 331 31.14 12.87 2.71
CA THR A 331 30.93 12.87 1.25
C THR A 331 30.57 11.49 0.68
N LEU A 332 31.13 10.41 1.25
CA LEU A 332 30.80 9.04 0.82
C LEU A 332 29.39 8.66 1.25
N LEU A 333 28.96 9.04 2.46
CA LEU A 333 27.58 8.82 2.95
C LEU A 333 26.55 9.60 2.13
N HIS A 334 26.83 10.88 1.78
CA HIS A 334 25.97 11.63 0.86
C HIS A 334 25.85 10.96 -0.51
N ARG A 335 26.93 10.37 -1.03
CA ARG A 335 26.90 9.59 -2.28
C ARG A 335 26.03 8.35 -2.12
N ALA A 336 26.18 7.59 -1.02
CA ALA A 336 25.38 6.42 -0.73
C ALA A 336 23.89 6.77 -0.51
N ALA A 337 23.57 7.92 0.10
CA ALA A 337 22.21 8.44 0.20
C ALA A 337 21.57 8.68 -1.20
N ASN A 338 22.34 9.22 -2.15
CA ASN A 338 21.87 9.35 -3.53
C ASN A 338 21.61 7.99 -4.20
N TYR A 339 22.40 6.95 -3.88
CA TYR A 339 22.14 5.58 -4.36
C TYR A 339 20.84 5.04 -3.78
N SER A 340 20.63 5.24 -2.47
CA SER A 340 19.38 4.87 -1.80
C SER A 340 18.16 5.51 -2.48
N GLN A 341 18.18 6.82 -2.72
CA GLN A 341 17.12 7.56 -3.39
C GLN A 341 16.90 7.14 -4.85
N SER A 342 17.94 6.64 -5.53
CA SER A 342 17.87 6.18 -6.92
C SER A 342 17.28 4.78 -7.09
N GLY A 343 16.88 4.10 -6.01
CA GLY A 343 16.17 2.83 -6.06
C GLY A 343 16.57 1.80 -5.01
N TYR A 344 17.77 1.90 -4.39
CA TYR A 344 18.21 0.94 -3.37
C TYR A 344 17.48 1.08 -2.02
N GLY A 345 16.85 2.22 -1.74
CA GLY A 345 16.09 2.45 -0.50
C GLY A 345 14.60 2.11 -0.59
N ARG A 346 14.12 1.55 -1.70
CA ARG A 346 12.70 1.19 -1.85
C ARG A 346 12.31 0.01 -0.94
N PRO A 347 11.03 -0.15 -0.57
CA PRO A 347 10.60 -1.16 0.40
C PRO A 347 10.97 -2.60 0.03
N GLN A 348 10.62 -3.08 -1.17
CA GLN A 348 10.96 -4.41 -1.68
C GLN A 348 12.02 -4.26 -2.76
N VAL A 349 13.27 -4.22 -2.34
CA VAL A 349 14.41 -3.92 -3.21
C VAL A 349 14.94 -5.16 -3.93
N GLY A 350 14.77 -6.35 -3.37
CA GLY A 350 15.20 -7.64 -3.91
C GLY A 350 14.28 -8.19 -5.00
N ARG A 351 14.55 -9.43 -5.43
CA ARG A 351 13.86 -10.07 -6.56
C ARG A 351 12.76 -11.04 -6.18
N ASN A 352 12.94 -11.86 -5.14
CA ASN A 352 12.05 -12.99 -4.88
C ASN A 352 11.52 -12.95 -3.47
N TYR A 353 10.21 -12.93 -3.32
CA TYR A 353 9.54 -12.84 -2.03
C TYR A 353 8.49 -13.92 -1.86
N LEU A 354 8.36 -14.39 -0.64
CA LEU A 354 7.25 -15.21 -0.19
C LEU A 354 6.49 -14.44 0.89
N TYR A 355 5.21 -14.24 0.68
CA TYR A 355 4.27 -13.70 1.65
C TYR A 355 3.41 -14.83 2.20
N ALA A 356 3.23 -14.87 3.50
CA ALA A 356 2.30 -15.79 4.16
C ALA A 356 1.54 -15.05 5.26
N ARG A 357 0.21 -15.13 5.26
CA ARG A 357 -0.65 -14.57 6.30
C ARG A 357 -1.66 -15.59 6.76
N LEU A 358 -1.76 -15.77 8.07
CA LEU A 358 -2.81 -16.54 8.73
C LEU A 358 -3.64 -15.59 9.59
N THR A 359 -4.96 -15.67 9.45
CA THR A 359 -5.91 -14.87 10.25
C THR A 359 -6.98 -15.79 10.78
N ALA A 360 -7.22 -15.81 12.07
CA ALA A 360 -8.29 -16.59 12.70
C ALA A 360 -9.37 -15.66 13.21
N LYS A 361 -10.60 -15.81 12.71
CA LYS A 361 -11.73 -15.03 13.20
C LYS A 361 -12.32 -15.70 14.44
N GLU A 362 -12.42 -14.97 15.54
CA GLU A 362 -13.05 -15.40 16.80
C GLU A 362 -12.63 -16.81 17.27
N PRO A 363 -11.32 -17.12 17.34
CA PRO A 363 -10.87 -18.46 17.69
C PRO A 363 -11.33 -18.84 19.10
N GLN A 364 -11.77 -20.11 19.27
CA GLN A 364 -12.30 -20.64 20.53
C GLN A 364 -13.51 -19.83 21.06
N ASP A 365 -14.35 -19.30 20.17
CA ASP A 365 -15.53 -18.49 20.48
C ASP A 365 -15.24 -17.19 21.27
N ILE A 366 -14.00 -16.68 21.20
CA ILE A 366 -13.65 -15.37 21.73
C ILE A 366 -14.19 -14.31 20.77
N LEU A 367 -15.39 -13.79 21.07
CA LEU A 367 -16.12 -12.85 20.22
C LEU A 367 -15.31 -11.58 19.95
N TYR A 368 -15.39 -11.08 18.71
CA TYR A 368 -14.76 -9.83 18.25
C TYR A 368 -13.22 -9.83 18.29
N PHE A 369 -12.59 -10.95 18.55
CA PHE A 369 -11.14 -11.10 18.59
C PHE A 369 -10.62 -11.77 17.33
N THR A 370 -9.67 -11.13 16.64
CA THR A 370 -9.09 -11.63 15.39
C THR A 370 -7.58 -11.54 15.46
N PRO A 371 -6.88 -12.60 15.89
CA PRO A 371 -5.44 -12.69 15.78
C PRO A 371 -5.01 -12.99 14.35
N ALA A 372 -3.87 -12.44 13.95
CA ALA A 372 -3.23 -12.73 12.68
C ALA A 372 -1.70 -12.82 12.84
N ILE A 373 -1.06 -13.46 11.89
CA ILE A 373 0.39 -13.46 11.76
C ILE A 373 0.76 -13.34 10.29
N THR A 374 1.68 -12.44 9.97
CA THR A 374 2.19 -12.21 8.62
C THR A 374 3.68 -12.46 8.60
N ALA A 375 4.17 -13.16 7.59
CA ALA A 375 5.58 -13.32 7.30
C ALA A 375 5.87 -12.88 5.86
N ILE A 376 6.93 -12.10 5.66
CA ILE A 376 7.46 -11.71 4.35
C ILE A 376 8.91 -12.14 4.32
N VAL A 377 9.26 -13.05 3.42
CA VAL A 377 10.61 -13.61 3.30
C VAL A 377 11.21 -13.19 1.97
N GLN A 378 12.37 -12.56 1.99
CA GLN A 378 13.21 -12.40 0.81
C GLN A 378 13.98 -13.73 0.60
N LEU A 379 13.69 -14.42 -0.51
CA LEU A 379 14.15 -15.80 -0.71
C LEU A 379 15.64 -15.88 -1.14
N GLY A 380 16.19 -14.82 -1.72
CA GLY A 380 17.58 -14.79 -2.20
C GLY A 380 18.57 -14.73 -1.04
N ASP A 381 18.36 -13.81 -0.10
CA ASP A 381 19.24 -13.58 1.05
C ASP A 381 18.73 -14.21 2.35
N GLN A 382 17.54 -14.84 2.33
CA GLN A 382 16.89 -15.54 3.45
C GLN A 382 16.55 -14.64 4.65
N SER A 383 16.54 -13.31 4.46
CA SER A 383 16.07 -12.37 5.46
C SER A 383 14.54 -12.27 5.45
N PHE A 384 13.94 -11.87 6.58
CA PHE A 384 12.47 -11.84 6.67
C PHE A 384 11.94 -10.82 7.68
N SER A 385 10.66 -10.48 7.54
CA SER A 385 9.85 -9.85 8.58
C SER A 385 8.79 -10.83 9.10
N LEU A 386 8.51 -10.77 10.40
CA LEU A 386 7.46 -11.54 11.07
C LEU A 386 6.60 -10.57 11.89
N THR A 387 5.30 -10.54 11.61
CA THR A 387 4.37 -9.59 12.23
C THR A 387 3.15 -10.32 12.82
N PRO A 388 3.16 -10.74 14.10
CA PRO A 388 1.94 -11.04 14.85
C PRO A 388 1.10 -9.77 15.04
N GLU A 389 -0.21 -9.95 14.94
CA GLU A 389 -1.21 -8.89 15.03
C GLU A 389 -2.43 -9.38 15.83
N LEU A 390 -3.00 -8.50 16.65
CA LEU A 390 -4.22 -8.74 17.40
C LEU A 390 -5.21 -7.61 17.10
N ILE A 391 -6.41 -7.97 16.66
CA ILE A 391 -7.49 -7.01 16.40
C ILE A 391 -8.66 -7.33 17.32
N TYR A 392 -9.22 -6.31 17.97
CA TYR A 392 -10.40 -6.42 18.81
C TYR A 392 -11.43 -5.33 18.46
N THR A 393 -12.66 -5.75 18.13
CA THR A 393 -13.77 -4.88 17.71
C THR A 393 -14.99 -4.99 18.61
N GLY A 394 -14.84 -5.48 19.84
CA GLY A 394 -15.95 -5.71 20.78
C GLY A 394 -16.55 -4.45 21.40
N PHE A 395 -15.92 -3.29 21.26
CA PHE A 395 -16.49 -2.01 21.67
C PHE A 395 -17.25 -1.37 20.51
N THR A 396 -18.44 -0.84 20.77
CA THR A 396 -19.24 -0.18 19.74
C THR A 396 -18.47 0.96 19.09
N ASN A 397 -18.32 0.92 17.76
CA ASN A 397 -17.61 1.91 16.95
C ASN A 397 -16.10 2.03 17.22
N PHE A 398 -15.48 1.08 17.94
CA PHE A 398 -14.04 1.10 18.17
C PHE A 398 -13.37 -0.15 17.63
N GLU A 399 -12.16 0.04 17.09
CA GLU A 399 -11.19 -1.01 16.79
C GLU A 399 -9.93 -0.76 17.60
N LEU A 400 -9.48 -1.76 18.32
CA LEU A 400 -8.16 -1.79 18.95
C LEU A 400 -7.29 -2.78 18.17
N ARG A 401 -6.09 -2.36 17.75
CA ARG A 401 -5.11 -3.18 17.06
C ARG A 401 -3.77 -3.09 17.76
N ALA A 402 -3.18 -4.23 18.07
CA ALA A 402 -1.81 -4.35 18.56
C ALA A 402 -1.00 -5.15 17.54
N ARG A 403 0.18 -4.67 17.19
CA ARG A 403 1.07 -5.27 16.19
C ARG A 403 2.51 -5.24 16.71
N PHE A 404 3.24 -6.31 16.48
CA PHE A 404 4.66 -6.35 16.70
C PHE A 404 5.33 -6.86 15.43
N THR A 405 6.24 -6.09 14.86
CA THR A 405 7.01 -6.50 13.67
C THR A 405 8.44 -6.75 14.08
N TRP A 406 8.97 -7.91 13.75
CA TRP A 406 10.35 -8.29 13.93
C TRP A 406 11.01 -8.50 12.59
N LEU A 407 12.16 -7.84 12.36
CA LEU A 407 12.96 -7.95 11.17
C LEU A 407 14.19 -8.78 11.47
N GLN A 408 14.48 -9.77 10.64
CA GLN A 408 15.59 -10.69 10.82
C GLN A 408 16.38 -10.82 9.53
N GLY A 409 17.67 -10.57 9.63
CA GLY A 409 18.65 -10.75 8.58
C GLY A 409 20.05 -10.63 9.12
N SER A 410 21.03 -11.15 8.40
CA SER A 410 22.45 -10.88 8.66
C SER A 410 22.87 -9.59 7.96
N THR A 411 24.09 -9.14 8.19
CA THR A 411 24.72 -8.04 7.44
C THR A 411 24.61 -8.32 5.93
N GLU A 412 24.42 -7.28 5.14
CA GLU A 412 24.27 -7.32 3.68
C GLU A 412 22.99 -8.04 3.19
N THR A 413 21.96 -8.19 4.05
CA THR A 413 20.64 -8.70 3.65
C THR A 413 19.55 -7.64 3.73
N GLU A 414 18.48 -7.76 2.95
CA GLU A 414 17.45 -6.73 2.85
C GLU A 414 16.86 -6.34 4.21
N TYR A 415 16.45 -7.33 5.04
CA TYR A 415 15.86 -7.05 6.35
C TYR A 415 16.91 -6.81 7.44
N GLY A 416 18.15 -7.26 7.26
CA GLY A 416 19.28 -6.96 8.15
C GLY A 416 19.77 -5.52 8.03
N GLU A 417 19.53 -4.86 6.90
CA GLU A 417 20.00 -3.48 6.62
C GLU A 417 18.87 -2.42 6.74
N LYS A 418 17.69 -2.81 7.23
CA LYS A 418 16.58 -1.86 7.47
C LYS A 418 16.88 -0.90 8.63
N LEU A 419 16.08 0.17 8.70
CA LEU A 419 16.21 1.22 9.72
C LEU A 419 16.01 0.70 11.15
N ASN A 420 15.13 -0.27 11.34
CA ASN A 420 14.79 -0.83 12.66
C ASN A 420 14.87 -2.36 12.65
N GLU A 421 15.19 -2.95 13.80
CA GLU A 421 15.16 -4.41 14.05
C GLU A 421 13.76 -4.86 14.46
N SER A 422 13.06 -4.03 15.22
CA SER A 422 11.68 -4.31 15.62
C SER A 422 10.82 -3.05 15.67
N ARG A 423 9.49 -3.27 15.65
CA ARG A 423 8.47 -2.23 15.85
C ARG A 423 7.29 -2.80 16.63
N ALA A 424 6.94 -2.16 17.75
CA ALA A 424 5.68 -2.38 18.44
C ALA A 424 4.70 -1.25 18.10
N GLU A 425 3.45 -1.57 17.78
CA GLU A 425 2.40 -0.62 17.43
C GLU A 425 1.13 -0.92 18.25
N LEU A 426 0.54 0.12 18.82
CA LEU A 426 -0.80 0.10 19.38
C LEU A 426 -1.64 1.14 18.67
N ARG A 427 -2.79 0.74 18.08
CA ARG A 427 -3.68 1.59 17.30
C ARG A 427 -5.09 1.52 17.82
N LEU A 428 -5.72 2.66 18.04
CA LEU A 428 -7.12 2.80 18.38
C LEU A 428 -7.83 3.61 17.31
N ARG A 429 -8.92 3.09 16.74
CA ARG A 429 -9.80 3.78 15.80
C ARG A 429 -11.20 3.94 16.39
N TRP A 430 -11.76 5.11 16.21
CA TRP A 430 -13.16 5.39 16.51
C TRP A 430 -13.90 5.73 15.23
N PHE A 431 -14.90 4.93 14.88
CA PHE A 431 -15.72 5.07 13.68
C PHE A 431 -17.01 5.86 13.96
N PHE A 432 -17.45 6.69 13.01
CA PHE A 432 -18.66 7.51 13.13
C PHE A 432 -19.46 7.61 11.81
#